data_b26cd25d03f432a08f82081a0757ca75
#
_entry.id   b26cd25d03f432a08f82081a0757ca75
#
_cell.length_a   1.000
_cell.length_b   1.000
_cell.length_c   1.000
_cell.angle_alpha   90.00
_cell.angle_beta   90.00
_cell.angle_gamma   90.00
#
_symmetry.space_group_name_H-M   'P 1'
#
loop_
_entity.id
_entity.type
_entity.pdbx_description
1 polymer ?
#
loop_
_entity_poly.entity_id
_entity_poly.type
_entity_poly.pdbx_seq_one_letter_code
_entity_poly.pdbx_strand_id
1 'polypeptide(L)'
;MLDYLPADGQILFTQAPLASIGNRWTDQPGTYCGWGSSAETMLRECIGDEERIHVFNSMAILEPHIAAGEKMFYQTDHHWTAEGAYIVASEMMKAQGLPVVPYEEYDYKAIRSKARTKEGVHDTFNALYPLLPARSLIVTNRTNETELPLMNYSVPTYRTFMNNTRKPWRRIITGFNTGRRTLVICDSFGNAFAPYLLPYYDEVHMVDFRKGDFDKKLAGGSMGELMQYFGIDDVYIVTSTANGLRKNNSLIYLRKYLVE
;
A
#
# COMPACT_ATOMS: atom_id res chain seq x y z
N MET A 1 -4.56 -18.12 -0.75
CA MET A 1 -5.06 -16.94 -1.52
C MET A 1 -5.10 -17.21 -3.01
N LEU A 2 -4.08 -17.81 -3.59
CA LEU A 2 -4.04 -18.12 -5.03
C LEU A 2 -5.24 -18.94 -5.52
N ASP A 3 -5.74 -19.86 -4.71
CA ASP A 3 -6.92 -20.70 -5.04
C ASP A 3 -8.21 -19.90 -5.23
N TYR A 4 -8.24 -18.65 -4.79
CA TYR A 4 -9.37 -17.74 -4.88
C TYR A 4 -9.19 -16.64 -5.94
N LEU A 5 -8.06 -16.62 -6.63
CA LEU A 5 -7.77 -15.73 -7.75
C LEU A 5 -7.99 -16.45 -9.08
N PRO A 6 -8.27 -15.71 -10.17
CA PRO A 6 -8.25 -16.27 -11.51
C PRO A 6 -6.86 -16.83 -11.86
N ALA A 7 -6.76 -17.63 -12.91
CA ALA A 7 -5.52 -18.32 -13.28
C ALA A 7 -4.35 -17.36 -13.59
N ASP A 8 -4.66 -16.15 -14.08
CA ASP A 8 -3.70 -15.08 -14.36
C ASP A 8 -3.55 -14.09 -13.20
N GLY A 9 -4.26 -14.30 -12.09
CA GLY A 9 -4.21 -13.43 -10.91
C GLY A 9 -2.91 -13.57 -10.15
N GLN A 10 -2.39 -12.45 -9.64
CA GLN A 10 -1.07 -12.36 -9.03
C GLN A 10 -1.12 -11.83 -7.60
N ILE A 11 -0.13 -12.21 -6.79
CA ILE A 11 0.10 -11.67 -5.45
C ILE A 11 1.43 -10.93 -5.45
N LEU A 12 1.41 -9.65 -5.12
CA LEU A 12 2.58 -8.80 -5.07
C LEU A 12 2.81 -8.34 -3.63
N PHE A 13 3.96 -8.67 -3.08
CA PHE A 13 4.30 -8.39 -1.70
C PHE A 13 5.48 -7.42 -1.59
N THR A 14 5.37 -6.43 -0.70
CA THR A 14 6.48 -5.59 -0.29
C THR A 14 6.38 -5.17 1.18
N GLN A 15 7.55 -4.96 1.79
CA GLN A 15 7.67 -4.33 3.10
C GLN A 15 8.25 -2.94 2.96
N ALA A 16 7.44 -1.92 3.27
CA ALA A 16 7.87 -0.53 3.26
C ALA A 16 8.80 -0.24 4.45
N PRO A 17 9.99 0.30 4.23
CA PRO A 17 10.90 0.70 5.31
C PRO A 17 10.36 1.95 6.02
N LEU A 18 10.66 2.05 7.32
CA LEU A 18 10.36 3.27 8.08
C LEU A 18 11.28 4.42 7.67
N ALA A 19 10.79 5.65 7.72
CA ALA A 19 11.61 6.86 7.46
C ALA A 19 12.87 6.94 8.34
N SER A 20 12.82 6.43 9.57
CA SER A 20 14.00 6.34 10.45
C SER A 20 15.10 5.42 9.92
N ILE A 21 14.74 4.47 9.05
CA ILE A 21 15.69 3.59 8.34
C ILE A 21 16.13 4.29 7.05
N GLY A 22 15.19 4.69 6.22
CA GLY A 22 15.45 5.28 4.91
C GLY A 22 16.26 6.59 4.96
N ASN A 23 15.95 7.50 5.90
CA ASN A 23 16.67 8.75 6.05
C ASN A 23 18.10 8.61 6.62
N ARG A 24 18.44 7.45 7.19
CA ARG A 24 19.80 7.16 7.67
C ARG A 24 20.61 6.33 6.68
N TRP A 25 20.03 5.96 5.57
CA TRP A 25 20.71 5.13 4.57
C TRP A 25 22.00 5.75 4.05
N THR A 26 21.99 7.08 3.83
CA THR A 26 23.17 7.84 3.38
C THR A 26 24.31 7.84 4.41
N ASP A 27 24.00 7.77 5.70
CA ASP A 27 24.99 7.82 6.78
C ASP A 27 25.66 6.45 6.99
N GLN A 28 24.96 5.36 6.71
CA GLN A 28 25.45 4.00 6.88
C GLN A 28 24.88 3.06 5.81
N PRO A 29 25.35 3.17 4.55
CA PRO A 29 24.87 2.34 3.47
C PRO A 29 25.09 0.86 3.78
N GLY A 30 24.08 0.03 3.55
CA GLY A 30 24.18 -1.41 3.76
C GLY A 30 23.85 -1.92 5.17
N THR A 31 23.86 -1.08 6.19
CA THR A 31 23.64 -1.52 7.58
C THR A 31 22.18 -1.98 7.83
N TYR A 32 21.22 -1.43 7.10
CA TYR A 32 19.80 -1.71 7.27
C TYR A 32 19.21 -2.66 6.20
N CYS A 33 19.97 -3.01 5.17
CA CYS A 33 19.56 -3.97 4.14
C CYS A 33 19.33 -5.37 4.68
N GLY A 34 20.05 -5.78 5.75
CA GLY A 34 20.01 -7.13 6.26
C GLY A 34 18.62 -7.61 6.70
N TRP A 35 17.78 -6.72 7.20
CA TRP A 35 16.44 -7.10 7.67
C TRP A 35 15.43 -7.26 6.53
N GLY A 36 15.43 -6.35 5.58
CA GLY A 36 14.55 -6.44 4.40
C GLY A 36 14.95 -7.60 3.49
N SER A 37 16.25 -7.77 3.25
CA SER A 37 16.77 -8.86 2.42
C SER A 37 16.60 -10.24 3.08
N SER A 38 16.76 -10.36 4.40
CA SER A 38 16.52 -11.61 5.11
C SER A 38 15.06 -12.03 5.10
N ALA A 39 14.14 -11.09 5.33
CA ALA A 39 12.71 -11.36 5.26
C ALA A 39 12.27 -11.69 3.83
N GLU A 40 12.81 -11.01 2.83
CA GLU A 40 12.59 -11.31 1.41
C GLU A 40 13.11 -12.70 1.05
N THR A 41 14.34 -13.05 1.46
CA THR A 41 14.93 -14.36 1.21
C THR A 41 14.09 -15.46 1.83
N MET A 42 13.70 -15.32 3.11
CA MET A 42 12.85 -16.30 3.77
C MET A 42 11.48 -16.45 3.08
N LEU A 43 10.89 -15.35 2.63
CA LEU A 43 9.62 -15.40 1.91
C LEU A 43 9.77 -16.11 0.57
N ARG A 44 10.83 -15.81 -0.19
CA ARG A 44 11.12 -16.49 -1.47
C ARG A 44 11.36 -17.96 -1.28
N GLU A 45 12.10 -18.37 -0.24
CA GLU A 45 12.30 -19.77 0.11
C GLU A 45 10.97 -20.47 0.46
N CYS A 46 10.06 -19.79 1.18
CA CYS A 46 8.75 -20.35 1.52
C CYS A 46 7.80 -20.43 0.32
N ILE A 47 7.90 -19.50 -0.63
CA ILE A 47 7.06 -19.43 -1.83
C ILE A 47 7.50 -20.47 -2.86
N GLY A 48 8.81 -20.76 -2.94
CA GLY A 48 9.39 -21.64 -3.94
C GLY A 48 9.23 -21.09 -5.36
N ASP A 49 8.88 -21.97 -6.29
CA ASP A 49 8.80 -21.66 -7.72
C ASP A 49 7.39 -21.16 -8.16
N GLU A 50 6.59 -20.60 -7.25
CA GLU A 50 5.26 -20.07 -7.60
C GLU A 50 5.39 -18.74 -8.36
N GLU A 51 5.20 -18.80 -9.67
CA GLU A 51 5.42 -17.68 -10.60
C GLU A 51 4.42 -16.52 -10.42
N ARG A 52 3.27 -16.78 -9.78
CA ARG A 52 2.23 -15.76 -9.53
C ARG A 52 2.44 -14.98 -8.25
N ILE A 53 3.51 -15.26 -7.49
CA ILE A 53 3.83 -14.51 -6.27
C ILE A 53 5.15 -13.76 -6.45
N HIS A 54 5.07 -12.44 -6.38
CA HIS A 54 6.22 -11.55 -6.53
C HIS A 54 6.57 -10.88 -5.21
N VAL A 55 7.83 -10.94 -4.81
CA VAL A 55 8.34 -10.29 -3.59
C VAL A 55 9.31 -9.18 -3.96
N PHE A 56 9.07 -7.98 -3.47
CA PHE A 56 9.84 -6.78 -3.77
C PHE A 56 10.55 -6.25 -2.53
N ASN A 57 11.82 -5.92 -2.68
CA ASN A 57 12.59 -5.21 -1.68
C ASN A 57 12.46 -3.69 -1.92
N SER A 58 11.52 -3.05 -1.22
CA SER A 58 11.30 -1.60 -1.37
C SER A 58 12.54 -0.78 -1.08
N MET A 59 13.42 -1.21 -0.16
CA MET A 59 14.63 -0.45 0.14
C MET A 59 15.62 -0.50 -1.03
N ALA A 60 15.83 -1.67 -1.64
CA ALA A 60 16.69 -1.81 -2.82
C ALA A 60 16.14 -1.03 -4.03
N ILE A 61 14.80 -0.94 -4.17
CA ILE A 61 14.15 -0.13 -5.21
C ILE A 61 14.41 1.36 -4.97
N LEU A 62 14.34 1.83 -3.72
CA LEU A 62 14.47 3.24 -3.39
C LEU A 62 15.92 3.73 -3.24
N GLU A 63 16.87 2.82 -3.05
CA GLU A 63 18.30 3.14 -2.83
C GLU A 63 18.92 4.02 -3.91
N PRO A 64 18.75 3.77 -5.22
CA PRO A 64 19.31 4.63 -6.27
C PRO A 64 18.80 6.06 -6.21
N HIS A 65 17.53 6.25 -5.87
CA HIS A 65 16.88 7.56 -5.72
C HIS A 65 17.42 8.32 -4.50
N ILE A 66 17.58 7.61 -3.37
CA ILE A 66 18.18 8.18 -2.17
C ILE A 66 19.63 8.60 -2.43
N ALA A 67 20.39 7.77 -3.14
CA ALA A 67 21.78 8.08 -3.53
C ALA A 67 21.87 9.29 -4.47
N ALA A 68 20.84 9.51 -5.30
CA ALA A 68 20.71 10.71 -6.13
C ALA A 68 20.26 11.96 -5.34
N GLY A 69 20.02 11.84 -4.04
CA GLY A 69 19.57 12.96 -3.18
C GLY A 69 18.06 13.22 -3.23
N GLU A 70 17.28 12.32 -3.82
CA GLU A 70 15.84 12.44 -3.87
C GLU A 70 15.20 12.09 -2.52
N LYS A 71 14.10 12.76 -2.17
CA LYS A 71 13.44 12.59 -0.87
C LYS A 71 12.42 11.45 -0.92
N MET A 72 12.84 10.24 -0.62
CA MET A 72 11.98 9.06 -0.60
C MET A 72 11.20 8.89 0.70
N PHE A 73 11.61 9.58 1.78
CA PHE A 73 10.97 9.51 3.10
C PHE A 73 10.75 10.90 3.69
N TYR A 74 9.68 11.03 4.48
CA TYR A 74 9.42 12.24 5.24
C TYR A 74 10.42 12.39 6.40
N GLN A 75 10.68 13.64 6.81
CA GLN A 75 11.57 13.96 7.95
C GLN A 75 10.78 14.11 9.25
N THR A 76 9.51 14.49 9.18
CA THR A 76 8.64 14.73 10.34
C THR A 76 7.58 13.65 10.53
N ASP A 77 7.57 12.64 9.65
CA ASP A 77 6.66 11.52 9.67
C ASP A 77 7.43 10.21 9.37
N HIS A 78 6.91 9.08 9.84
CA HIS A 78 7.61 7.79 9.71
C HIS A 78 7.39 7.06 8.38
N HIS A 79 6.63 7.64 7.48
CA HIS A 79 6.29 7.03 6.19
C HIS A 79 7.26 7.46 5.07
N TRP A 80 7.18 6.73 3.97
CA TRP A 80 7.70 7.17 2.68
C TRP A 80 6.93 8.38 2.14
N THR A 81 7.52 9.08 1.18
CA THR A 81 6.84 10.17 0.44
C THR A 81 5.85 9.59 -0.58
N ALA A 82 5.08 10.46 -1.19
CA ALA A 82 4.24 10.08 -2.34
C ALA A 82 5.09 9.54 -3.49
N GLU A 83 6.24 10.18 -3.74
CA GLU A 83 7.22 9.79 -4.74
C GLU A 83 7.82 8.41 -4.45
N GLY A 84 8.22 8.16 -3.19
CA GLY A 84 8.74 6.86 -2.78
C GLY A 84 7.69 5.75 -2.94
N ALA A 85 6.44 6.03 -2.58
CA ALA A 85 5.33 5.10 -2.78
C ALA A 85 5.05 4.83 -4.26
N TYR A 86 5.12 5.87 -5.11
CA TYR A 86 4.97 5.77 -6.56
C TYR A 86 6.04 4.87 -7.19
N ILE A 87 7.31 5.08 -6.84
CA ILE A 87 8.42 4.32 -7.40
C ILE A 87 8.25 2.82 -7.11
N VAL A 88 7.92 2.47 -5.86
CA VAL A 88 7.67 1.08 -5.48
C VAL A 88 6.44 0.52 -6.18
N ALA A 89 5.33 1.28 -6.26
CA ALA A 89 4.13 0.87 -6.98
C ALA A 89 4.43 0.61 -8.45
N SER A 90 5.23 1.49 -9.09
CA SER A 90 5.63 1.38 -10.50
C SER A 90 6.39 0.09 -10.79
N GLU A 91 7.35 -0.28 -9.93
CA GLU A 91 8.09 -1.53 -10.08
C GLU A 91 7.19 -2.76 -9.92
N MET A 92 6.24 -2.72 -9.00
CA MET A 92 5.26 -3.79 -8.84
C MET A 92 4.34 -3.91 -10.07
N MET A 93 3.86 -2.78 -10.60
CA MET A 93 3.03 -2.76 -11.82
C MET A 93 3.79 -3.25 -13.06
N LYS A 94 5.06 -2.85 -13.22
CA LYS A 94 5.93 -3.36 -14.31
C LYS A 94 6.06 -4.88 -14.26
N ALA A 95 6.21 -5.45 -13.09
CA ALA A 95 6.30 -6.91 -12.94
C ALA A 95 5.01 -7.62 -13.36
N GLN A 96 3.86 -6.95 -13.26
CA GLN A 96 2.59 -7.45 -13.78
C GLN A 96 2.40 -7.22 -15.29
N GLY A 97 3.35 -6.57 -15.96
CA GLY A 97 3.22 -6.17 -17.35
C GLY A 97 2.26 -5.00 -17.59
N LEU A 98 1.91 -4.25 -16.53
CA LEU A 98 1.05 -3.07 -16.65
C LEU A 98 1.87 -1.86 -17.13
N PRO A 99 1.31 -1.01 -18.01
CA PRO A 99 1.95 0.25 -18.38
C PRO A 99 2.01 1.17 -17.15
N VAL A 100 3.14 1.84 -16.94
CA VAL A 100 3.28 2.80 -15.83
C VAL A 100 2.98 4.20 -16.32
N VAL A 101 2.00 4.85 -15.71
CA VAL A 101 1.73 6.28 -15.91
C VAL A 101 2.89 7.07 -15.29
N PRO A 102 3.59 7.93 -16.05
CA PRO A 102 4.68 8.75 -15.52
C PRO A 102 4.24 9.63 -14.33
N TYR A 103 5.15 9.83 -13.36
CA TYR A 103 4.84 10.59 -12.14
C TYR A 103 4.35 12.01 -12.44
N GLU A 104 4.94 12.64 -13.44
CA GLU A 104 4.63 14.00 -13.92
C GLU A 104 3.28 14.13 -14.63
N GLU A 105 2.64 13.02 -15.00
CA GLU A 105 1.29 13.01 -15.57
C GLU A 105 0.18 13.02 -14.52
N TYR A 106 0.54 12.85 -13.24
CA TYR A 106 -0.41 12.98 -12.15
C TYR A 106 -0.49 14.42 -11.66
N ASP A 107 -1.69 14.86 -11.32
CA ASP A 107 -1.89 16.10 -10.60
C ASP A 107 -1.71 15.92 -9.09
N TYR A 108 -1.06 16.86 -8.45
CA TYR A 108 -0.80 16.85 -7.01
C TYR A 108 -1.23 18.14 -6.34
N LYS A 109 -1.79 18.00 -5.13
CA LYS A 109 -1.95 19.11 -4.22
C LYS A 109 -0.86 19.03 -3.14
N ALA A 110 0.03 20.01 -3.16
CA ALA A 110 1.07 20.16 -2.15
C ALA A 110 0.48 20.67 -0.83
N ILE A 111 0.67 19.91 0.26
CA ILE A 111 0.19 20.25 1.59
C ILE A 111 1.38 20.33 2.52
N ARG A 112 1.72 21.54 2.97
CA ARG A 112 2.82 21.76 3.90
C ARG A 112 2.47 21.21 5.29
N SER A 113 3.35 20.38 5.85
CA SER A 113 3.23 19.85 7.21
C SER A 113 3.19 20.95 8.27
N LYS A 114 2.38 20.78 9.31
CA LYS A 114 2.50 21.58 10.55
C LYS A 114 3.70 21.17 11.38
N ALA A 115 4.07 19.89 11.36
CA ALA A 115 5.27 19.41 12.04
C ALA A 115 6.53 19.96 11.37
N ARG A 116 7.58 20.11 12.14
CA ARG A 116 8.91 20.55 11.67
C ARG A 116 10.00 19.80 12.41
N THR A 117 11.15 19.62 11.77
CA THR A 117 12.35 19.11 12.42
C THR A 117 12.88 20.12 13.46
N LYS A 118 13.89 19.75 14.22
CA LYS A 118 14.59 20.67 15.16
C LYS A 118 15.22 21.85 14.41
N GLU A 119 15.65 21.63 13.18
CA GLU A 119 16.26 22.62 12.27
C GLU A 119 15.19 23.49 11.56
N GLY A 120 13.89 23.25 11.83
CA GLY A 120 12.79 24.03 11.27
C GLY A 120 12.30 23.58 9.89
N VAL A 121 12.78 22.45 9.39
CA VAL A 121 12.33 21.90 8.07
C VAL A 121 10.92 21.33 8.18
N HIS A 122 10.09 21.61 7.21
CA HIS A 122 8.74 21.07 7.07
C HIS A 122 8.69 20.11 5.89
N ASP A 123 7.98 19.01 6.05
CA ASP A 123 7.62 18.14 4.92
C ASP A 123 6.52 18.78 4.07
N THR A 124 6.47 18.36 2.81
CA THR A 124 5.33 18.62 1.92
C THR A 124 4.72 17.28 1.52
N PHE A 125 3.43 17.12 1.77
CA PHE A 125 2.67 15.95 1.34
C PHE A 125 2.09 16.26 -0.04
N ASN A 126 2.63 15.62 -1.09
CA ASN A 126 2.10 15.71 -2.45
C ASN A 126 0.94 14.72 -2.57
N ALA A 127 -0.26 15.16 -2.23
CA ALA A 127 -1.44 14.34 -2.29
C ALA A 127 -1.98 14.29 -3.73
N LEU A 128 -2.03 13.09 -4.29
CA LEU A 128 -2.50 12.84 -5.63
C LEU A 128 -3.90 13.45 -5.83
N TYR A 129 -4.05 14.22 -6.90
CA TYR A 129 -5.35 14.62 -7.41
C TYR A 129 -5.83 13.49 -8.33
N PRO A 130 -6.97 12.87 -8.06
CA PRO A 130 -7.42 11.76 -8.88
C PRO A 130 -7.59 12.24 -10.34
N LEU A 131 -6.97 11.52 -11.27
CA LEU A 131 -7.11 11.74 -12.71
C LEU A 131 -8.57 11.61 -13.18
N LEU A 132 -9.39 10.88 -12.40
CA LEU A 132 -10.82 10.67 -12.62
C LEU A 132 -11.60 10.78 -11.31
N PRO A 133 -12.92 11.05 -11.38
CA PRO A 133 -13.79 11.03 -10.22
C PRO A 133 -13.94 9.61 -9.66
N ALA A 134 -13.00 9.22 -8.81
CA ALA A 134 -13.09 7.97 -8.08
C ALA A 134 -13.98 8.13 -6.86
N ARG A 135 -14.92 7.20 -6.67
CA ARG A 135 -15.76 7.12 -5.47
C ARG A 135 -15.08 6.24 -4.42
N SER A 136 -14.90 6.78 -3.24
CA SER A 136 -14.33 6.05 -2.11
C SER A 136 -15.41 5.71 -1.09
N LEU A 137 -15.58 4.43 -0.82
CA LEU A 137 -16.62 3.88 0.04
C LEU A 137 -16.01 3.19 1.26
N ILE A 138 -16.49 3.50 2.44
CA ILE A 138 -16.18 2.72 3.65
C ILE A 138 -17.15 1.56 3.73
N VAL A 139 -16.62 0.36 3.69
CA VAL A 139 -17.41 -0.86 3.80
C VAL A 139 -17.64 -1.18 5.27
N THR A 140 -18.90 -1.15 5.69
CA THR A 140 -19.30 -1.51 7.07
C THR A 140 -19.60 -3.00 7.18
N ASN A 141 -20.22 -3.56 6.15
CA ASN A 141 -20.41 -4.99 5.92
C ASN A 141 -20.59 -5.22 4.41
N ARG A 142 -20.88 -6.43 3.98
CA ARG A 142 -21.00 -6.76 2.54
C ARG A 142 -22.03 -5.91 1.77
N THR A 143 -23.00 -5.32 2.44
CA THR A 143 -24.13 -4.59 1.82
C THR A 143 -24.21 -3.12 2.19
N ASN A 144 -23.52 -2.68 3.24
CA ASN A 144 -23.59 -1.31 3.74
C ASN A 144 -22.29 -0.56 3.51
N GLU A 145 -22.37 0.48 2.71
CA GLU A 145 -21.25 1.35 2.36
C GLU A 145 -21.58 2.80 2.67
N THR A 146 -20.58 3.58 3.05
CA THR A 146 -20.69 5.01 3.28
C THR A 146 -19.64 5.74 2.45
N GLU A 147 -20.04 6.66 1.61
CA GLU A 147 -19.11 7.43 0.78
C GLU A 147 -18.33 8.44 1.63
N LEU A 148 -17.02 8.49 1.41
CA LEU A 148 -16.10 9.46 2.00
C LEU A 148 -15.13 9.97 0.93
N PRO A 149 -14.62 11.21 1.07
CA PRO A 149 -13.59 11.71 0.18
C PRO A 149 -12.37 10.78 0.11
N LEU A 150 -11.82 10.59 -1.09
CA LEU A 150 -10.62 9.79 -1.31
C LEU A 150 -9.42 10.39 -0.57
N MET A 151 -9.22 11.71 -0.68
CA MET A 151 -8.17 12.47 -0.03
C MET A 151 -8.74 13.54 0.91
N ASN A 152 -7.97 13.93 1.92
CA ASN A 152 -8.32 15.02 2.81
C ASN A 152 -7.28 16.15 2.73
N TYR A 153 -7.47 17.05 1.79
CA TYR A 153 -6.53 18.13 1.50
C TYR A 153 -6.47 19.23 2.59
N SER A 154 -7.36 19.20 3.59
CA SER A 154 -7.36 20.15 4.70
C SER A 154 -6.48 19.72 5.87
N VAL A 155 -5.99 18.49 5.88
CA VAL A 155 -5.20 17.92 6.98
C VAL A 155 -3.71 17.98 6.64
N PRO A 156 -2.91 18.82 7.31
CA PRO A 156 -1.49 19.01 7.03
C PRO A 156 -0.60 17.94 7.71
N THR A 157 -0.91 16.68 7.47
CA THR A 157 -0.20 15.49 7.97
C THR A 157 -0.33 14.35 6.95
N TYR A 158 0.38 13.26 7.12
CA TYR A 158 0.24 12.04 6.29
C TYR A 158 -1.21 11.53 6.21
N ARG A 159 -2.09 11.93 7.12
CA ARG A 159 -3.52 11.58 7.10
C ARG A 159 -4.30 12.20 5.93
N THR A 160 -3.66 13.07 5.13
CA THR A 160 -4.23 13.54 3.86
C THR A 160 -4.44 12.37 2.89
N PHE A 161 -3.50 11.41 2.86
CA PHE A 161 -3.58 10.25 1.98
C PHE A 161 -4.74 9.35 2.36
N MET A 162 -5.58 9.04 1.38
CA MET A 162 -6.76 8.17 1.52
C MET A 162 -7.70 8.59 2.66
N ASN A 163 -7.69 9.89 3.02
CA ASN A 163 -8.47 10.46 4.14
C ASN A 163 -8.25 9.69 5.46
N ASN A 164 -7.18 8.94 5.59
CA ASN A 164 -6.75 8.05 6.68
C ASN A 164 -7.88 7.68 7.66
N THR A 165 -8.96 7.13 7.14
CA THR A 165 -10.06 6.67 7.98
C THR A 165 -9.56 5.49 8.81
N ARG A 166 -9.91 5.48 10.09
CA ARG A 166 -9.60 4.34 10.98
C ARG A 166 -10.49 3.12 10.71
N LYS A 167 -11.04 3.03 9.50
CA LYS A 167 -11.93 1.93 9.12
C LYS A 167 -11.12 0.81 8.47
N PRO A 168 -11.42 -0.45 8.82
CA PRO A 168 -10.61 -1.58 8.37
C PRO A 168 -10.75 -1.88 6.88
N TRP A 169 -11.82 -1.45 6.21
CA TRP A 169 -12.04 -1.74 4.81
C TRP A 169 -12.55 -0.53 4.05
N ARG A 170 -11.93 -0.27 2.89
CA ARG A 170 -12.33 0.75 1.92
C ARG A 170 -12.42 0.12 0.54
N ARG A 171 -13.49 0.41 -0.17
CA ARG A 171 -13.68 0.12 -1.58
C ARG A 171 -13.61 1.41 -2.38
N ILE A 172 -12.83 1.44 -3.43
CA ILE A 172 -12.69 2.58 -4.33
C ILE A 172 -13.14 2.13 -5.70
N ILE A 173 -14.14 2.79 -6.25
CA ILE A 173 -14.65 2.57 -7.59
C ILE A 173 -14.04 3.64 -8.48
N THR A 174 -13.26 3.25 -9.49
CA THR A 174 -12.44 4.15 -10.29
C THR A 174 -13.14 4.64 -11.55
N GLY A 175 -13.99 3.82 -12.14
CA GLY A 175 -14.68 4.13 -13.40
C GLY A 175 -13.84 3.91 -14.66
N PHE A 176 -12.66 3.29 -14.56
CA PHE A 176 -11.80 3.06 -15.74
C PHE A 176 -12.25 1.92 -16.66
N ASN A 177 -13.12 1.03 -16.22
CA ASN A 177 -13.65 -0.13 -16.98
C ASN A 177 -12.53 -1.03 -17.55
N THR A 178 -11.54 -1.35 -16.74
CA THR A 178 -10.43 -2.24 -17.09
C THR A 178 -10.82 -3.71 -17.08
N GLY A 179 -11.95 -4.03 -16.46
CA GLY A 179 -12.42 -5.39 -16.20
C GLY A 179 -11.72 -6.07 -15.02
N ARG A 180 -10.80 -5.41 -14.34
CA ARG A 180 -10.00 -5.97 -13.21
C ARG A 180 -10.29 -5.26 -11.89
N ARG A 181 -10.15 -6.02 -10.79
CA ARG A 181 -10.30 -5.54 -9.41
C ARG A 181 -9.15 -6.03 -8.55
N THR A 182 -8.71 -5.21 -7.61
CA THR A 182 -7.59 -5.58 -6.74
C THR A 182 -7.90 -5.44 -5.25
N LEU A 183 -7.25 -6.28 -4.46
CA LEU A 183 -7.23 -6.22 -3.01
C LEU A 183 -5.86 -5.72 -2.54
N VAL A 184 -5.84 -4.63 -1.79
CA VAL A 184 -4.64 -4.08 -1.14
C VAL A 184 -4.71 -4.37 0.36
N ILE A 185 -3.95 -5.36 0.80
CA ILE A 185 -3.78 -5.66 2.23
C ILE A 185 -2.64 -4.78 2.73
N CYS A 186 -2.96 -3.83 3.59
CA CYS A 186 -1.96 -2.84 3.97
C CYS A 186 -2.10 -2.33 5.40
N ASP A 187 -1.04 -1.69 5.85
CA ASP A 187 -1.09 -0.72 6.94
C ASP A 187 -1.16 0.71 6.37
N SER A 188 -0.80 1.72 7.18
CA SER A 188 -0.85 3.13 6.74
C SER A 188 0.08 3.46 5.57
N PHE A 189 1.10 2.65 5.28
CA PHE A 189 1.95 2.85 4.11
C PHE A 189 1.19 2.66 2.80
N GLY A 190 0.19 1.78 2.77
CA GLY A 190 -0.70 1.62 1.64
C GLY A 190 -1.51 2.86 1.28
N ASN A 191 -1.67 3.83 2.20
CA ASN A 191 -2.44 5.05 1.91
C ASN A 191 -1.80 5.94 0.84
N ALA A 192 -0.47 6.04 0.79
CA ALA A 192 0.23 6.76 -0.28
C ALA A 192 0.45 5.90 -1.53
N PHE A 193 0.41 4.58 -1.40
CA PHE A 193 0.65 3.60 -2.45
C PHE A 193 -0.60 3.34 -3.33
N ALA A 194 -1.74 3.04 -2.70
CA ALA A 194 -2.94 2.60 -3.40
C ALA A 194 -3.48 3.59 -4.44
N PRO A 195 -3.34 4.92 -4.30
CA PRO A 195 -3.75 5.86 -5.33
C PRO A 195 -3.15 5.60 -6.72
N TYR A 196 -1.94 5.04 -6.79
CA TYR A 196 -1.26 4.75 -8.05
C TYR A 196 -1.79 3.49 -8.76
N LEU A 197 -2.60 2.69 -8.07
CA LEU A 197 -3.28 1.54 -8.66
C LEU A 197 -4.59 1.91 -9.36
N LEU A 198 -5.16 3.10 -9.07
CA LEU A 198 -6.48 3.47 -9.56
C LEU A 198 -6.64 3.44 -11.09
N PRO A 199 -5.65 3.80 -11.92
CA PRO A 199 -5.77 3.73 -13.36
C PRO A 199 -5.89 2.31 -13.95
N TYR A 200 -5.55 1.28 -13.18
CA TYR A 200 -5.40 -0.09 -13.66
C TYR A 200 -6.51 -1.03 -13.24
N TYR A 201 -7.40 -0.58 -12.36
CA TYR A 201 -8.47 -1.40 -11.79
C TYR A 201 -9.80 -0.66 -11.75
N ASP A 202 -10.89 -1.36 -12.01
CA ASP A 202 -12.25 -0.83 -11.84
C ASP A 202 -12.55 -0.57 -10.37
N GLU A 203 -12.00 -1.46 -9.51
CA GLU A 203 -12.16 -1.36 -8.07
C GLU A 203 -10.84 -1.67 -7.35
N VAL A 204 -10.54 -0.87 -6.34
CA VAL A 204 -9.43 -1.08 -5.43
C VAL A 204 -9.99 -1.25 -4.01
N HIS A 205 -9.86 -2.45 -3.46
CA HIS A 205 -10.25 -2.76 -2.09
C HIS A 205 -9.04 -2.65 -1.17
N MET A 206 -9.06 -1.72 -0.21
CA MET A 206 -8.01 -1.58 0.79
C MET A 206 -8.47 -2.16 2.12
N VAL A 207 -7.66 -3.04 2.71
CA VAL A 207 -7.95 -3.71 3.98
C VAL A 207 -6.80 -3.52 4.96
N ASP A 208 -7.12 -2.97 6.14
CA ASP A 208 -6.19 -2.82 7.27
C ASP A 208 -6.65 -3.66 8.46
N PHE A 209 -6.13 -4.86 8.60
CA PHE A 209 -6.48 -5.80 9.68
C PHE A 209 -6.14 -5.31 11.09
N ARG A 210 -5.28 -4.30 11.24
CA ARG A 210 -4.94 -3.72 12.55
C ARG A 210 -6.12 -2.97 13.19
N LYS A 211 -7.14 -2.64 12.41
CA LYS A 211 -8.20 -1.71 12.80
C LYS A 211 -9.46 -2.38 13.36
N GLY A 212 -9.37 -3.64 13.72
CA GLY A 212 -10.42 -4.37 14.45
C GLY A 212 -11.74 -4.56 13.68
N ASP A 213 -12.63 -5.38 14.23
CA ASP A 213 -13.99 -5.64 13.71
C ASP A 213 -14.06 -6.23 12.28
N PHE A 214 -12.95 -6.74 11.75
CA PHE A 214 -12.95 -7.35 10.42
C PHE A 214 -13.79 -8.63 10.39
N ASP A 215 -13.79 -9.41 11.47
CA ASP A 215 -14.63 -10.59 11.65
C ASP A 215 -16.12 -10.29 11.41
N LYS A 216 -16.61 -9.17 11.96
CA LYS A 216 -18.01 -8.74 11.77
C LYS A 216 -18.31 -8.37 10.31
N LYS A 217 -17.29 -7.92 9.56
CA LYS A 217 -17.43 -7.52 8.17
C LYS A 217 -17.46 -8.71 7.22
N LEU A 218 -16.73 -9.75 7.55
CA LEU A 218 -16.74 -11.01 6.81
C LEU A 218 -18.07 -11.77 7.02
N ALA A 219 -18.85 -11.43 8.06
CA ALA A 219 -20.12 -12.09 8.37
C ALA A 219 -20.02 -13.62 8.45
N GLY A 220 -18.92 -14.11 9.03
CA GLY A 220 -18.64 -15.54 9.16
C GLY A 220 -17.98 -16.20 7.95
N GLY A 221 -17.74 -15.44 6.87
CA GLY A 221 -17.02 -15.94 5.71
C GLY A 221 -15.50 -15.80 5.83
N SER A 222 -14.76 -16.40 4.91
CA SER A 222 -13.31 -16.26 4.78
C SER A 222 -12.92 -15.07 3.88
N MET A 223 -11.65 -14.69 3.93
CA MET A 223 -11.10 -13.71 2.99
C MET A 223 -11.17 -14.22 1.55
N GLY A 224 -10.97 -15.50 1.33
CA GLY A 224 -11.09 -16.12 0.01
C GLY A 224 -12.50 -15.99 -0.57
N GLU A 225 -13.54 -16.30 0.21
CA GLU A 225 -14.93 -16.09 -0.21
C GLU A 225 -15.23 -14.62 -0.52
N LEU A 226 -14.62 -13.68 0.23
CA LEU A 226 -14.76 -12.27 -0.04
C LEU A 226 -14.10 -11.88 -1.37
N MET A 227 -12.90 -12.39 -1.62
CA MET A 227 -12.20 -12.17 -2.89
C MET A 227 -13.02 -12.67 -4.08
N GLN A 228 -13.63 -13.86 -3.97
CA GLN A 228 -14.53 -14.37 -4.99
C GLN A 228 -15.80 -13.53 -5.13
N TYR A 229 -16.43 -13.12 -4.03
CA TYR A 229 -17.64 -12.30 -4.05
C TYR A 229 -17.44 -10.96 -4.78
N PHE A 230 -16.28 -10.32 -4.60
CA PHE A 230 -15.94 -9.07 -5.29
C PHE A 230 -15.22 -9.29 -6.62
N GLY A 231 -14.91 -10.52 -7.00
CA GLY A 231 -14.19 -10.82 -8.23
C GLY A 231 -12.80 -10.20 -8.24
N ILE A 232 -12.03 -10.41 -7.17
CA ILE A 232 -10.67 -9.89 -7.05
C ILE A 232 -9.74 -10.66 -7.99
N ASP A 233 -9.01 -9.93 -8.82
CA ASP A 233 -8.06 -10.50 -9.78
C ASP A 233 -6.63 -10.53 -9.25
N ASP A 234 -6.21 -9.48 -8.51
CA ASP A 234 -4.86 -9.36 -7.99
C ASP A 234 -4.84 -8.93 -6.53
N VAL A 235 -3.76 -9.28 -5.82
CA VAL A 235 -3.56 -8.89 -4.43
C VAL A 235 -2.21 -8.19 -4.26
N TYR A 236 -2.24 -6.99 -3.69
CA TYR A 236 -1.06 -6.29 -3.21
C TYR A 236 -0.98 -6.37 -1.70
N ILE A 237 0.16 -6.76 -1.16
CA ILE A 237 0.44 -6.76 0.27
C ILE A 237 1.52 -5.72 0.54
N VAL A 238 1.13 -4.61 1.15
CA VAL A 238 1.99 -3.46 1.42
C VAL A 238 1.99 -3.15 2.91
N THR A 239 3.00 -3.61 3.62
CA THR A 239 3.10 -3.44 5.08
C THR A 239 4.42 -2.80 5.46
N SER A 240 4.47 -2.09 6.57
CA SER A 240 5.74 -1.61 7.09
C SER A 240 6.56 -2.73 7.73
N THR A 241 7.89 -2.60 7.68
CA THR A 241 8.81 -3.49 8.39
C THR A 241 8.50 -3.59 9.88
N ALA A 242 8.07 -2.48 10.51
CA ALA A 242 7.70 -2.47 11.93
C ALA A 242 6.46 -3.31 12.24
N ASN A 243 5.50 -3.42 11.32
CA ASN A 243 4.30 -4.22 11.51
C ASN A 243 4.52 -5.69 11.15
N GLY A 244 5.44 -5.98 10.23
CA GLY A 244 5.85 -7.35 9.91
C GLY A 244 6.47 -8.09 11.10
N LEU A 245 7.07 -7.37 12.05
CA LEU A 245 7.80 -7.93 13.19
C LEU A 245 7.01 -7.93 14.51
N ARG A 246 5.83 -7.32 14.58
CA ARG A 246 5.05 -7.25 15.83
C ARG A 246 4.15 -8.46 16.00
N LYS A 247 3.99 -8.94 17.28
CA LYS A 247 3.09 -10.04 17.65
C LYS A 247 1.62 -9.86 17.19
N ASN A 248 1.19 -8.65 16.92
CA ASN A 248 -0.16 -8.30 16.44
C ASN A 248 -0.09 -7.63 15.06
N ASN A 249 0.65 -8.22 14.13
CA ASN A 249 0.80 -7.65 12.80
C ASN A 249 -0.34 -8.07 11.85
N SER A 250 -0.47 -7.32 10.76
CA SER A 250 -1.47 -7.58 9.72
C SER A 250 -1.37 -8.99 9.13
N LEU A 251 -0.16 -9.57 9.06
CA LEU A 251 0.08 -10.90 8.50
C LEU A 251 -0.40 -12.02 9.42
N ILE A 252 -0.27 -11.86 10.76
CA ILE A 252 -0.83 -12.83 11.72
C ILE A 252 -2.36 -12.82 11.65
N TYR A 253 -2.97 -11.64 11.58
CA TYR A 253 -4.41 -11.53 11.38
C TYR A 253 -4.85 -12.10 10.03
N LEU A 254 -4.07 -11.84 8.97
CA LEU A 254 -4.34 -12.40 7.66
C LEU A 254 -4.37 -13.93 7.68
N ARG A 255 -3.42 -14.58 8.38
CA ARG A 255 -3.40 -16.04 8.55
C ARG A 255 -4.69 -16.57 9.16
N LYS A 256 -5.22 -15.90 10.18
CA LYS A 256 -6.49 -16.27 10.80
C LYS A 256 -7.65 -16.32 9.80
N TYR A 257 -7.70 -15.36 8.87
CA TYR A 257 -8.77 -15.25 7.87
C TYR A 257 -8.54 -16.09 6.60
N LEU A 258 -7.35 -16.65 6.42
CA LEU A 258 -7.02 -17.48 5.26
C LEU A 258 -7.09 -18.98 5.56
N VAL A 259 -6.96 -19.39 6.82
CA VAL A 259 -6.79 -20.79 7.22
C VAL A 259 -8.04 -21.35 7.93
N GLU A 260 -8.93 -20.51 8.40
CA GLU A 260 -10.23 -20.88 9.00
C GLU A 260 -11.38 -20.56 8.02
#